data_50349bad0370331b0b4623d56fa715f6
#
_entry.id   50349bad0370331b0b4623d56fa715f6
#
_cell.length_a   1.000
_cell.length_b   1.000
_cell.length_c   1.000
_cell.angle_alpha   90.00
_cell.angle_beta   90.00
_cell.angle_gamma   90.00
#
_symmetry.space_group_name_H-M   'P 1'
#
loop_
_entity.id
_entity.type
_entity.pdbx_description
1 polymer ?
#
loop_
_entity_poly.entity_id
_entity_poly.type
_entity_poly.pdbx_seq_one_letter_code
_entity_poly.pdbx_strand_id
1 'polypeptide(L)'
;MSSPWRPELWHEVPGFGFTDITYHHANDVPAVRIAFNRPEVRNAFRPQTVDELYTALDHARQSADVGCVLLTGNGPSEKDGGWAFCSGGDQRIRGRSGYQYAEGETADTVDDRRVRAEGGRLHILEVQRLIRFMPKVVIALVNGWAAGGGHSLHVVCDLTIASAEHAKFKQTD
;
A
#
# COMPACT_ATOMS: atom_id res chain seq x y z
N MET A 1 0.77 11.46 21.90
CA MET A 1 1.57 10.21 21.90
C MET A 1 2.59 10.31 20.78
N SER A 2 3.88 10.11 21.04
CA SER A 2 4.89 10.09 19.98
C SER A 2 4.60 8.91 19.05
N SER A 3 4.72 9.14 17.74
CA SER A 3 4.64 8.08 16.75
C SER A 3 5.65 6.96 17.10
N PRO A 4 5.26 5.69 17.03
CA PRO A 4 6.22 4.59 17.18
C PRO A 4 7.23 4.54 16.03
N TRP A 5 6.99 5.31 15.00
CA TRP A 5 7.89 5.47 13.87
C TRP A 5 9.13 6.27 14.27
N ARG A 6 10.29 5.71 14.03
CA ARG A 6 11.61 6.31 14.31
C ARG A 6 12.30 6.66 13.00
N PRO A 7 12.02 7.86 12.44
CA PRO A 7 12.49 8.25 11.12
C PRO A 7 14.01 8.24 10.99
N GLU A 8 14.74 8.44 12.09
CA GLU A 8 16.20 8.42 12.11
C GLU A 8 16.82 7.06 11.75
N LEU A 9 16.04 5.98 11.81
CA LEU A 9 16.47 4.64 11.43
C LEU A 9 16.27 4.30 9.95
N TRP A 10 15.69 5.22 9.20
CA TRP A 10 15.24 5.00 7.83
C TRP A 10 15.64 6.17 6.93
N HIS A 11 15.85 5.90 5.66
CA HIS A 11 15.96 6.91 4.62
C HIS A 11 14.98 6.63 3.50
N GLU A 12 14.49 7.68 2.86
CA GLU A 12 13.62 7.55 1.71
C GLU A 12 14.40 6.94 0.54
N VAL A 13 13.77 5.98 -0.16
CA VAL A 13 14.35 5.42 -1.38
C VAL A 13 14.14 6.44 -2.51
N PRO A 14 15.22 7.01 -3.08
CA PRO A 14 15.09 8.10 -4.04
C PRO A 14 14.58 7.64 -5.41
N GLY A 15 14.06 8.59 -6.19
CA GLY A 15 13.78 8.40 -7.62
C GLY A 15 12.34 8.02 -7.97
N PHE A 16 11.42 7.90 -6.99
CA PHE A 16 10.05 7.46 -7.26
C PHE A 16 9.00 8.58 -7.22
N GLY A 17 9.11 9.55 -6.31
CA GLY A 17 8.15 10.64 -6.19
C GLY A 17 6.74 10.19 -5.81
N PHE A 18 6.60 9.12 -5.03
CA PHE A 18 5.31 8.58 -4.59
C PHE A 18 4.52 9.59 -3.74
N THR A 19 3.21 9.59 -3.88
CA THR A 19 2.29 10.46 -3.13
C THR A 19 1.34 9.69 -2.24
N ASP A 20 0.84 8.55 -2.71
CA ASP A 20 -0.14 7.72 -2.01
C ASP A 20 0.51 6.67 -1.08
N ILE A 21 1.81 6.47 -1.22
CA ILE A 21 2.61 5.64 -0.32
C ILE A 21 3.90 6.36 0.10
N THR A 22 4.54 5.85 1.15
CA THR A 22 5.93 6.18 1.47
C THR A 22 6.79 4.93 1.36
N TYR A 23 8.02 5.10 0.86
CA TYR A 23 8.95 4.00 0.61
C TYR A 23 10.32 4.33 1.21
N HIS A 24 10.72 3.59 2.23
CA HIS A 24 11.95 3.81 2.98
C HIS A 24 12.77 2.54 3.09
N HIS A 25 14.09 2.69 3.10
CA HIS A 25 15.04 1.63 3.43
C HIS A 25 15.61 1.84 4.83
N ALA A 26 15.78 0.77 5.60
CA ALA A 26 16.41 0.85 6.91
C ALA A 26 17.93 1.08 6.76
N ASN A 27 18.51 1.86 7.68
CA ASN A 27 19.93 2.22 7.61
C ASN A 27 20.86 1.03 7.90
N ASP A 28 20.48 0.16 8.83
CA ASP A 28 21.37 -0.85 9.40
C ASP A 28 20.98 -2.30 9.13
N VAL A 29 19.82 -2.53 8.47
CA VAL A 29 19.32 -3.88 8.19
C VAL A 29 18.75 -3.96 6.77
N PRO A 30 18.76 -5.14 6.11
CA PRO A 30 18.25 -5.32 4.76
C PRO A 30 16.71 -5.33 4.72
N ALA A 31 16.07 -4.26 5.15
CA ALA A 31 14.63 -4.13 5.23
C ALA A 31 14.14 -2.83 4.61
N VAL A 32 13.02 -2.91 3.91
CA VAL A 32 12.29 -1.74 3.43
C VAL A 32 10.92 -1.64 4.08
N ARG A 33 10.43 -0.42 4.22
CA ARG A 33 9.10 -0.11 4.69
C ARG A 33 8.31 0.57 3.57
N ILE A 34 7.20 -0.03 3.20
CA ILE A 34 6.20 0.53 2.31
C ILE A 34 4.97 0.84 3.15
N ALA A 35 4.50 2.08 3.13
CA ALA A 35 3.34 2.45 3.91
C ALA A 35 2.33 3.24 3.08
N PHE A 36 1.05 2.83 3.14
CA PHE A 36 -0.04 3.65 2.62
C PHE A 36 -0.02 5.02 3.29
N ASN A 37 -0.20 6.08 2.52
CA ASN A 37 -0.06 7.47 2.97
C ASN A 37 -1.28 8.33 2.63
N ARG A 38 -2.46 7.78 2.86
CA ARG A 38 -3.75 8.45 2.71
C ARG A 38 -4.59 8.33 4.01
N PRO A 39 -4.04 8.78 5.16
CA PRO A 39 -4.69 8.58 6.46
C PRO A 39 -6.06 9.28 6.57
N GLU A 40 -6.27 10.38 5.83
CA GLU A 40 -7.53 11.13 5.78
C GLU A 40 -8.72 10.30 5.25
N VAL A 41 -8.43 9.21 4.54
CA VAL A 41 -9.41 8.24 4.01
C VAL A 41 -9.16 6.82 4.52
N ARG A 42 -8.52 6.70 5.68
CA ARG A 42 -8.19 5.41 6.29
C ARG A 42 -7.32 4.53 5.39
N ASN A 43 -6.41 5.16 4.65
CA ASN A 43 -5.53 4.47 3.70
C ASN A 43 -6.30 3.62 2.66
N ALA A 44 -7.48 4.09 2.25
CA ALA A 44 -8.20 3.49 1.13
C ALA A 44 -7.37 3.66 -0.15
N PHE A 45 -7.22 2.58 -0.92
CA PHE A 45 -6.42 2.62 -2.14
C PHE A 45 -7.26 3.02 -3.36
N ARG A 46 -6.62 3.74 -4.26
CA ARG A 46 -7.09 4.11 -5.60
C ARG A 46 -6.12 3.56 -6.66
N PRO A 47 -6.41 3.65 -7.97
CA PRO A 47 -5.52 3.15 -9.01
C PRO A 47 -4.06 3.59 -8.84
N GLN A 48 -3.81 4.89 -8.62
CA GLN A 48 -2.48 5.42 -8.35
C GLN A 48 -1.80 4.74 -7.15
N THR A 49 -2.51 4.54 -6.05
CA THR A 49 -1.97 3.84 -4.87
C THR A 49 -1.52 2.43 -5.22
N VAL A 50 -2.28 1.73 -6.07
CA VAL A 50 -1.97 0.35 -6.49
C VAL A 50 -0.74 0.33 -7.40
N ASP A 51 -0.63 1.28 -8.33
CA ASP A 51 0.51 1.42 -9.22
C ASP A 51 1.80 1.73 -8.46
N GLU A 52 1.73 2.68 -7.51
CA GLU A 52 2.85 3.03 -6.64
C GLU A 52 3.29 1.83 -5.78
N LEU A 53 2.31 1.12 -5.20
CA LEU A 53 2.57 -0.06 -4.39
C LEU A 53 3.20 -1.19 -5.21
N TYR A 54 2.71 -1.44 -6.42
CA TYR A 54 3.30 -2.42 -7.33
C TYR A 54 4.75 -2.05 -7.66
N THR A 55 5.00 -0.79 -8.01
CA THR A 55 6.33 -0.27 -8.37
C THR A 55 7.31 -0.42 -7.20
N ALA A 56 6.92 -0.05 -5.99
CA ALA A 56 7.76 -0.17 -4.79
C ALA A 56 8.07 -1.64 -4.45
N LEU A 57 7.08 -2.51 -4.52
CA LEU A 57 7.24 -3.95 -4.27
C LEU A 57 8.14 -4.61 -5.33
N ASP A 58 7.97 -4.26 -6.60
CA ASP A 58 8.81 -4.81 -7.68
C ASP A 58 10.25 -4.34 -7.57
N HIS A 59 10.49 -3.07 -7.22
CA HIS A 59 11.82 -2.57 -6.89
C HIS A 59 12.43 -3.33 -5.71
N ALA A 60 11.70 -3.48 -4.60
CA ALA A 60 12.16 -4.23 -3.44
C ALA A 60 12.48 -5.70 -3.79
N ARG A 61 11.66 -6.33 -4.64
CA ARG A 61 11.88 -7.69 -5.12
C ARG A 61 13.20 -7.84 -5.86
N GLN A 62 13.58 -6.85 -6.66
CA GLN A 62 14.77 -6.87 -7.51
C GLN A 62 16.04 -6.40 -6.76
N SER A 63 15.90 -5.64 -5.68
CA SER A 63 17.01 -5.06 -4.93
C SER A 63 17.76 -6.13 -4.13
N ALA A 64 19.07 -6.25 -4.36
CA ALA A 64 19.90 -7.27 -3.70
C ALA A 64 20.12 -6.99 -2.20
N ASP A 65 20.02 -5.74 -1.78
CA ASP A 65 20.18 -5.25 -0.41
C ASP A 65 18.90 -5.33 0.43
N VAL A 66 17.79 -5.79 -0.16
CA VAL A 66 16.53 -6.00 0.52
C VAL A 66 16.29 -7.47 0.80
N GLY A 67 16.12 -7.85 2.04
CA GLY A 67 15.73 -9.20 2.48
C GLY A 67 14.29 -9.28 2.99
N CYS A 68 13.76 -8.16 3.51
CA CYS A 68 12.44 -8.09 4.12
C CYS A 68 11.69 -6.82 3.71
N VAL A 69 10.38 -6.96 3.50
CA VAL A 69 9.46 -5.84 3.23
C VAL A 69 8.47 -5.72 4.38
N LEU A 70 8.40 -4.55 4.99
CA LEU A 70 7.39 -4.19 5.97
C LEU A 70 6.28 -3.40 5.28
N LEU A 71 5.07 -3.93 5.25
CA LEU A 71 3.90 -3.27 4.68
C LEU A 71 3.00 -2.76 5.80
N THR A 72 2.66 -1.46 5.79
CA THR A 72 1.88 -0.83 6.87
C THR A 72 1.06 0.36 6.36
N GLY A 73 0.43 1.11 7.27
CA GLY A 73 -0.25 2.37 6.97
C GLY A 73 0.27 3.53 7.82
N ASN A 74 0.46 4.70 7.22
CA ASN A 74 0.73 5.93 7.93
C ASN A 74 -0.54 6.45 8.63
N GLY A 75 -0.38 7.24 9.66
CA GLY A 75 -1.45 7.83 10.44
C GLY A 75 -0.92 8.48 11.71
N PRO A 76 -1.83 8.84 12.62
CA PRO A 76 -3.30 8.66 12.56
C PRO A 76 -4.00 9.61 11.60
N SER A 77 -5.29 9.36 11.30
CA SER A 77 -6.13 10.31 10.58
C SER A 77 -6.33 11.58 11.40
N GLU A 78 -6.13 12.75 10.79
CA GLU A 78 -6.34 14.04 11.44
C GLU A 78 -7.81 14.30 11.81
N LYS A 79 -8.76 13.62 11.14
CA LYS A 79 -10.20 13.79 11.35
C LYS A 79 -10.67 13.28 12.72
N ASP A 80 -10.08 12.17 13.19
CA ASP A 80 -10.59 11.47 14.37
C ASP A 80 -9.52 10.69 15.15
N GLY A 81 -8.25 10.88 14.80
CA GLY A 81 -7.14 10.18 15.45
C GLY A 81 -7.10 8.66 15.20
N GLY A 82 -7.94 8.16 14.30
CA GLY A 82 -8.02 6.72 14.04
C GLY A 82 -6.91 6.19 13.15
N TRP A 83 -6.43 4.99 13.45
CA TRP A 83 -5.41 4.29 12.68
C TRP A 83 -6.04 3.33 11.66
N ALA A 84 -5.37 3.17 10.53
CA ALA A 84 -5.71 2.17 9.53
C ALA A 84 -4.44 1.63 8.87
N PHE A 85 -4.38 0.33 8.70
CA PHE A 85 -3.48 -0.32 7.77
C PHE A 85 -3.93 0.02 6.34
N CYS A 86 -5.11 -0.44 5.96
CA CYS A 86 -5.77 -0.12 4.69
C CYS A 86 -7.25 -0.50 4.78
N SER A 87 -8.14 0.41 4.47
CA SER A 87 -9.59 0.20 4.52
C SER A 87 -10.20 -0.38 3.24
N GLY A 88 -9.35 -0.81 2.28
CA GLY A 88 -9.81 -1.35 0.99
C GLY A 88 -9.88 -0.31 -0.10
N GLY A 89 -10.64 -0.58 -1.15
CA GLY A 89 -10.78 0.33 -2.29
C GLY A 89 -11.55 1.60 -1.94
N ASP A 90 -11.09 2.73 -2.43
CA ASP A 90 -11.73 4.03 -2.22
C ASP A 90 -13.07 4.11 -2.97
N GLN A 91 -14.17 3.94 -2.23
CA GLN A 91 -15.53 3.90 -2.81
C GLN A 91 -15.98 5.25 -3.39
N ARG A 92 -15.32 6.37 -3.03
CA ARG A 92 -15.69 7.71 -3.53
C ARG A 92 -15.34 7.89 -5.01
N ILE A 93 -14.35 7.15 -5.51
CA ILE A 93 -13.90 7.18 -6.91
C ILE A 93 -14.34 5.97 -7.73
N ARG A 94 -15.21 5.13 -7.16
CA ARG A 94 -15.80 4.00 -7.83
C ARG A 94 -17.03 4.45 -8.63
N GLY A 95 -16.86 4.72 -9.93
CA GLY A 95 -17.97 4.97 -10.85
C GLY A 95 -18.70 3.69 -11.28
N ARG A 96 -19.74 3.82 -12.11
CA ARG A 96 -20.47 2.67 -12.71
C ARG A 96 -19.56 1.77 -13.56
N SER A 97 -18.49 2.33 -14.11
CA SER A 97 -17.48 1.63 -14.94
C SER A 97 -16.28 1.09 -14.13
N GLY A 98 -16.32 1.13 -12.82
CA GLY A 98 -15.22 0.73 -11.95
C GLY A 98 -14.42 1.91 -11.41
N TYR A 99 -13.20 1.63 -10.94
CA TYR A 99 -12.27 2.66 -10.45
C TYR A 99 -11.66 3.42 -11.62
N GLN A 100 -11.60 4.75 -11.51
CA GLN A 100 -11.04 5.64 -12.54
C GLN A 100 -9.87 6.43 -11.93
N TYR A 101 -8.88 6.76 -12.78
CA TYR A 101 -7.87 7.76 -12.43
C TYR A 101 -8.54 9.13 -12.30
N ALA A 102 -7.99 10.02 -11.47
CA ALA A 102 -8.48 11.39 -11.38
C ALA A 102 -8.31 12.10 -12.72
N GLU A 103 -9.20 13.07 -13.03
CA GLU A 103 -9.07 13.89 -14.24
C GLU A 103 -7.72 14.60 -14.25
N GLY A 104 -6.91 14.36 -15.30
CA GLY A 104 -5.55 14.88 -15.44
C GLY A 104 -4.42 13.87 -15.16
N GLU A 105 -4.72 12.69 -14.61
CA GLU A 105 -3.78 11.56 -14.51
C GLU A 105 -3.91 10.67 -15.76
N THR A 106 -3.62 11.21 -16.92
CA THR A 106 -3.54 10.41 -18.15
C THR A 106 -2.17 9.74 -18.21
N ALA A 107 -2.18 8.42 -18.28
CA ALA A 107 -1.06 7.68 -18.84
C ALA A 107 -0.95 8.10 -20.32
N ASP A 108 -0.22 9.17 -20.59
CA ASP A 108 0.19 9.50 -21.96
C ASP A 108 0.99 8.30 -22.50
N THR A 109 0.48 7.70 -23.57
CA THR A 109 1.20 6.76 -24.45
C THR A 109 1.00 5.26 -24.32
N VAL A 110 -0.11 4.74 -23.78
CA VAL A 110 -0.38 3.30 -23.92
C VAL A 110 -1.77 3.09 -24.56
N ASP A 111 -1.81 2.20 -25.57
CA ASP A 111 -3.00 1.76 -26.30
C ASP A 111 -4.31 1.92 -25.48
N ASP A 112 -5.15 2.87 -25.84
CA ASP A 112 -6.41 3.25 -25.17
C ASP A 112 -7.32 2.07 -24.79
N ARG A 113 -7.22 0.93 -25.50
CA ARG A 113 -7.99 -0.28 -25.17
C ARG A 113 -7.42 -1.00 -23.96
N ARG A 114 -6.08 -1.02 -23.81
CA ARG A 114 -5.42 -1.64 -22.68
C ARG A 114 -5.65 -0.80 -21.43
N VAL A 115 -5.50 0.51 -21.53
CA VAL A 115 -5.78 1.47 -20.43
C VAL A 115 -7.26 1.38 -19.99
N ARG A 116 -8.21 1.25 -20.89
CA ARG A 116 -9.64 1.08 -20.55
C ARG A 116 -9.96 -0.28 -19.96
N ALA A 117 -9.31 -1.34 -20.44
CA ALA A 117 -9.48 -2.69 -19.91
C ALA A 117 -8.80 -2.85 -18.54
N GLU A 118 -7.69 -2.15 -18.34
CA GLU A 118 -6.90 -2.16 -17.12
C GLU A 118 -7.41 -1.13 -16.10
N GLY A 119 -7.81 0.07 -16.52
CA GLY A 119 -8.32 1.14 -15.66
C GLY A 119 -9.65 0.84 -14.97
N GLY A 120 -10.43 -0.11 -15.49
CA GLY A 120 -11.65 -0.58 -14.82
C GLY A 120 -11.40 -1.65 -13.76
N ARG A 121 -10.20 -2.21 -13.70
CA ARG A 121 -9.79 -3.22 -12.73
C ARG A 121 -8.64 -2.65 -11.92
N LEU A 122 -8.84 -2.52 -10.62
CA LEU A 122 -7.70 -2.32 -9.73
C LEU A 122 -6.75 -3.49 -9.90
N HIS A 123 -5.50 -3.22 -10.28
CA HIS A 123 -4.43 -4.24 -10.36
C HIS A 123 -4.03 -4.79 -8.97
N ILE A 124 -4.93 -4.67 -8.00
CA ILE A 124 -4.70 -5.14 -6.64
C ILE A 124 -4.40 -6.65 -6.59
N LEU A 125 -4.96 -7.42 -7.51
CA LEU A 125 -4.66 -8.85 -7.62
C LEU A 125 -3.23 -9.09 -8.07
N GLU A 126 -2.66 -8.24 -8.93
CA GLU A 126 -1.27 -8.34 -9.33
C GLU A 126 -0.32 -7.95 -8.19
N VAL A 127 -0.70 -6.97 -7.37
CA VAL A 127 0.02 -6.65 -6.12
C VAL A 127 0.00 -7.83 -5.16
N GLN A 128 -1.16 -8.46 -4.95
CA GLN A 128 -1.29 -9.65 -4.10
C GLN A 128 -0.46 -10.81 -4.63
N ARG A 129 -0.46 -11.02 -5.95
CA ARG A 129 0.36 -12.03 -6.61
C ARG A 129 1.85 -11.76 -6.44
N LEU A 130 2.27 -10.51 -6.63
CA LEU A 130 3.65 -10.09 -6.44
C LEU A 130 4.10 -10.37 -5.00
N ILE A 131 3.33 -9.96 -3.99
CA ILE A 131 3.61 -10.25 -2.58
C ILE A 131 3.76 -11.76 -2.36
N ARG A 132 2.82 -12.56 -2.87
CA ARG A 132 2.79 -14.01 -2.62
C ARG A 132 3.94 -14.78 -3.24
N PHE A 133 4.48 -14.31 -4.37
CA PHE A 133 5.49 -15.04 -5.15
C PHE A 133 6.87 -14.39 -5.15
N MET A 134 7.05 -13.23 -4.53
CA MET A 134 8.39 -12.63 -4.46
C MET A 134 9.32 -13.43 -3.53
N PRO A 135 10.64 -13.52 -3.87
CA PRO A 135 11.61 -14.26 -3.07
C PRO A 135 12.12 -13.43 -1.87
N LYS A 136 11.25 -12.69 -1.22
CA LYS A 136 11.53 -11.83 -0.06
C LYS A 136 10.42 -12.05 0.96
N VAL A 137 10.75 -11.95 2.23
CA VAL A 137 9.75 -12.01 3.30
C VAL A 137 8.96 -10.71 3.34
N VAL A 138 7.64 -10.80 3.26
CA VAL A 138 6.73 -9.66 3.39
C VAL A 138 5.95 -9.77 4.70
N ILE A 139 6.09 -8.77 5.56
CA ILE A 139 5.44 -8.70 6.87
C ILE A 139 4.44 -7.54 6.87
N ALA A 140 3.17 -7.85 7.07
CA ALA A 140 2.15 -6.84 7.29
C ALA A 140 2.18 -6.37 8.77
N LEU A 141 2.32 -5.07 8.98
CA LEU A 141 2.21 -4.43 10.28
C LEU A 141 0.86 -3.74 10.35
N VAL A 142 -0.13 -4.43 10.93
CA VAL A 142 -1.52 -3.95 10.98
C VAL A 142 -1.70 -3.07 12.22
N ASN A 143 -1.61 -1.77 12.02
CA ASN A 143 -1.67 -0.75 13.06
C ASN A 143 -3.07 -0.16 13.28
N GLY A 144 -4.10 -0.65 12.59
CA GLY A 144 -5.46 -0.16 12.69
C GLY A 144 -6.42 -0.98 11.83
N TRP A 145 -7.36 -0.33 11.17
CA TRP A 145 -8.32 -0.99 10.30
C TRP A 145 -7.65 -1.67 9.10
N ALA A 146 -7.94 -2.95 8.91
CA ALA A 146 -7.66 -3.72 7.70
C ALA A 146 -8.98 -4.29 7.19
N ALA A 147 -9.54 -3.71 6.11
CA ALA A 147 -10.88 -4.07 5.64
C ALA A 147 -10.90 -4.29 4.11
N GLY A 148 -11.80 -5.15 3.65
CA GLY A 148 -11.96 -5.47 2.23
C GLY A 148 -10.63 -5.84 1.57
N GLY A 149 -10.26 -5.16 0.48
CA GLY A 149 -8.96 -5.36 -0.19
C GLY A 149 -7.75 -5.15 0.72
N GLY A 150 -7.85 -4.29 1.75
CA GLY A 150 -6.80 -4.13 2.76
C GLY A 150 -6.67 -5.36 3.67
N HIS A 151 -7.78 -6.03 3.98
CA HIS A 151 -7.74 -7.32 4.66
C HIS A 151 -7.07 -8.39 3.80
N SER A 152 -7.44 -8.45 2.52
CA SER A 152 -6.83 -9.41 1.58
C SER A 152 -5.32 -9.21 1.43
N LEU A 153 -4.83 -7.96 1.48
CA LEU A 153 -3.40 -7.65 1.37
C LEU A 153 -2.58 -8.25 2.52
N HIS A 154 -3.03 -8.11 3.78
CA HIS A 154 -2.27 -8.69 4.89
C HIS A 154 -2.32 -10.22 4.90
N VAL A 155 -3.42 -10.82 4.41
CA VAL A 155 -3.57 -12.29 4.34
C VAL A 155 -2.60 -12.93 3.36
N VAL A 156 -2.22 -12.24 2.28
CA VAL A 156 -1.26 -12.76 1.29
C VAL A 156 0.20 -12.53 1.69
N CYS A 157 0.47 -11.73 2.72
CA CYS A 157 1.80 -11.58 3.30
C CYS A 157 2.26 -12.85 4.01
N ASP A 158 3.56 -13.02 4.18
CA ASP A 158 4.13 -14.19 4.88
C ASP A 158 3.82 -14.17 6.37
N LEU A 159 3.81 -12.98 6.98
CA LEU A 159 3.51 -12.78 8.39
C LEU A 159 2.62 -11.56 8.57
N THR A 160 1.81 -11.58 9.63
CA THR A 160 1.04 -10.42 10.09
C THR A 160 1.34 -10.17 11.56
N ILE A 161 1.80 -8.95 11.86
CA ILE A 161 1.94 -8.42 13.21
C ILE A 161 0.86 -7.36 13.39
N ALA A 162 0.00 -7.53 14.38
CA ALA A 162 -1.15 -6.66 14.61
C ALA A 162 -1.02 -5.92 15.94
N SER A 163 -1.39 -4.64 15.95
CA SER A 163 -1.53 -3.88 17.18
C SER A 163 -2.61 -4.48 18.06
N ALA A 164 -2.28 -4.82 19.30
CA ALA A 164 -3.25 -5.37 20.26
C ALA A 164 -4.39 -4.38 20.58
N GLU A 165 -4.11 -3.08 20.51
CA GLU A 165 -5.09 -2.04 20.87
C GLU A 165 -5.90 -1.54 19.67
N HIS A 166 -5.29 -1.46 18.48
CA HIS A 166 -5.85 -0.72 17.36
C HIS A 166 -6.23 -1.57 16.16
N ALA A 167 -5.65 -2.77 16.02
CA ALA A 167 -5.93 -3.59 14.85
C ALA A 167 -7.38 -4.08 14.83
N LYS A 168 -8.04 -3.87 13.69
CA LYS A 168 -9.41 -4.31 13.43
C LYS A 168 -9.48 -4.91 12.04
N PHE A 169 -9.97 -6.13 11.96
CA PHE A 169 -10.07 -6.88 10.71
C PHE A 169 -11.52 -7.01 10.28
N LYS A 170 -11.79 -6.73 9.00
CA LYS A 170 -13.11 -6.91 8.43
C LYS A 170 -13.01 -7.40 6.99
N GLN A 171 -13.44 -8.63 6.75
CA GLN A 171 -13.72 -9.09 5.40
C GLN A 171 -15.06 -8.51 4.97
N THR A 172 -15.07 -7.85 3.80
CA THR A 172 -16.28 -7.38 3.13
C THR A 172 -16.40 -8.13 1.82
N ASP A 173 -17.56 -8.66 1.59
CA ASP A 173 -17.90 -9.33 0.33
C ASP A 173 -18.11 -8.33 -0.80
#